data_e1a2c207442c42b953344e178533ca7f
#
_entry.id   e1a2c207442c42b953344e178533ca7f
#
_cell.length_a   1.000
_cell.length_b   1.000
_cell.length_c   1.000
_cell.angle_alpha   90.00
_cell.angle_beta   90.00
_cell.angle_gamma   90.00
#
_symmetry.space_group_name_H-M   'P 1'
#
loop_
_entity.id
_entity.type
_entity.pdbx_description
1 polymer ?
#
loop_
_entity_poly.entity_id
_entity_poly.type
_entity_poly.pdbx_seq_one_letter_code
_entity_poly.pdbx_strand_id
1 'polypeptide(L)' 'MDEDPDAYRILKLRAEILELGSAIRQLQRAGLDDAAAQLLIARKRAQLDHLVKTDSAGRRLNITDIRRS' A
#
# COMPACT_ATOMS: atom_id res chain seq x y z
N MET A 1 7.44 -7.47 22.41
CA MET A 1 6.91 -7.64 21.57
C MET A 1 7.49 -7.30 20.42
N ASP A 2 7.60 -7.93 19.67
CA ASP A 2 8.23 -7.72 18.67
C ASP A 2 7.50 -7.20 17.64
N GLU A 3 6.91 -6.09 17.78
CA GLU A 3 6.20 -5.58 16.79
C GLU A 3 7.07 -5.00 15.80
N ASP A 4 6.97 -5.28 14.57
CA ASP A 4 7.72 -4.76 13.48
C ASP A 4 7.07 -3.47 13.05
N PRO A 5 7.73 -2.32 13.15
CA PRO A 5 7.13 -1.06 12.75
C PRO A 5 6.71 -1.03 11.28
N ASP A 6 7.45 -1.73 10.43
CA ASP A 6 7.10 -1.76 9.02
C ASP A 6 5.82 -2.56 8.80
N ALA A 7 5.65 -3.63 9.54
CA ALA A 7 4.42 -4.41 9.43
C ALA A 7 3.22 -3.57 9.85
N TYR A 8 3.37 -2.78 10.89
CA TYR A 8 2.29 -1.93 11.34
C TYR A 8 1.95 -0.88 10.28
N ARG A 9 2.98 -0.29 9.67
CA ARG A 9 2.76 0.70 8.65
C ARG A 9 2.07 0.09 7.44
N ILE A 10 2.44 -1.11 7.07
CA ILE A 10 1.83 -1.80 5.95
C ILE A 10 0.35 -2.04 6.22
N LEU A 11 0.03 -2.51 7.42
CA LEU A 11 -1.36 -2.74 7.76
C LEU A 11 -2.15 -1.44 7.75
N LYS A 12 -1.56 -0.40 8.28
CA LYS A 12 -2.24 0.88 8.33
C LYS A 12 -2.49 1.42 6.94
N LEU A 13 -1.50 1.32 6.07
CA LEU A 13 -1.66 1.79 4.70
C LEU A 13 -2.72 1.00 3.97
N ARG A 14 -2.78 -0.30 4.18
CA ARG A 14 -3.80 -1.12 3.55
C ARG A 14 -5.18 -0.69 3.98
N ALA A 15 -5.35 -0.43 5.27
CA ALA A 15 -6.64 0.02 5.78
C ALA A 15 -7.01 1.37 5.17
N GLU A 16 -6.06 2.27 5.07
CA GLU A 16 -6.31 3.59 4.50
C GLU A 16 -6.67 3.50 3.03
N ILE A 17 -6.01 2.61 2.30
CA ILE A 17 -6.31 2.42 0.90
C ILE A 17 -7.73 1.89 0.72
N LEU A 18 -8.14 0.96 1.57
CA LEU A 18 -9.50 0.43 1.49
C LEU A 18 -10.53 1.52 1.80
N GLU A 19 -10.25 2.34 2.78
CA GLU A 19 -11.16 3.42 3.12
C GLU A 19 -11.24 4.43 1.98
N LEU A 20 -10.13 4.75 1.36
CA LEU A 20 -10.13 5.68 0.26
C LEU A 20 -10.88 5.10 -0.94
N GLY A 21 -10.72 3.81 -1.18
CA GLY A 21 -11.44 3.15 -2.26
C GLY A 21 -12.95 3.25 -2.06
N SER A 22 -13.38 3.08 -0.82
CA SER A 22 -14.80 3.19 -0.49
C SER A 22 -15.28 4.63 -0.68
N ALA A 23 -14.48 5.59 -0.24
CA ALA A 23 -14.83 6.99 -0.38
C ALA A 23 -14.92 7.39 -1.85
N ILE A 24 -14.01 6.88 -2.67
CA ILE A 24 -14.03 7.17 -4.09
C ILE A 24 -15.32 6.65 -4.71
N ARG A 25 -15.73 5.44 -4.35
CA ARG A 25 -16.96 4.89 -4.88
C ARG A 25 -18.16 5.72 -4.48
N GLN A 26 -18.17 6.21 -3.24
CA GLN A 26 -19.27 7.05 -2.79
C GLN A 26 -19.29 8.37 -3.54
N LEU A 27 -18.13 8.96 -3.79
CA LEU A 27 -18.06 10.19 -4.53
C LEU A 27 -18.58 9.99 -5.96
N GLN A 28 -18.20 8.87 -6.56
CA GLN A 28 -18.64 8.57 -7.91
C GLN A 28 -20.14 8.38 -7.98
N ARG A 29 -20.71 7.71 -7.00
CA ARG A 29 -22.14 7.52 -7.00
C ARG A 29 -22.87 8.82 -6.80
N ALA A 30 -22.30 9.74 -6.07
CA ALA A 30 -22.91 11.03 -5.84
C ALA A 30 -22.65 12.00 -6.99
N GLY A 31 -21.86 11.60 -7.97
CA GLY A 31 -21.53 12.46 -9.08
C GLY A 31 -20.56 13.56 -8.70
N LEU A 32 -19.79 13.35 -7.65
CA LEU A 32 -18.85 14.35 -7.19
C LEU A 32 -17.45 14.07 -7.72
N ASP A 33 -16.61 15.09 -7.69
CA ASP A 33 -15.26 14.96 -8.21
C ASP A 33 -14.42 14.11 -7.25
N ASP A 34 -13.80 13.08 -7.76
CA ASP A 34 -12.98 12.21 -6.94
C ASP A 34 -11.50 12.33 -7.30
N ALA A 35 -11.11 13.34 -8.04
CA ALA A 35 -9.72 13.47 -8.50
C ALA A 35 -8.73 13.52 -7.35
N ALA A 36 -9.02 14.32 -6.34
CA ALA A 36 -8.11 14.44 -5.20
C ALA A 36 -8.00 13.12 -4.44
N ALA A 37 -9.12 12.43 -4.30
CA ALA A 37 -9.11 11.14 -3.61
C ALA A 37 -8.35 10.09 -4.42
N GLN A 38 -8.47 10.13 -5.73
CA GLN A 38 -7.74 9.21 -6.58
C GLN A 38 -6.24 9.48 -6.49
N LEU A 39 -5.85 10.72 -6.43
CA LEU A 39 -4.45 11.06 -6.31
C LEU A 39 -3.91 10.58 -4.96
N LEU A 40 -4.69 10.76 -3.91
CA LEU A 40 -4.27 10.35 -2.59
C LEU A 40 -4.12 8.83 -2.49
N ILE A 41 -5.06 8.08 -3.05
CA ILE A 41 -4.98 6.63 -3.00
C ILE A 41 -3.79 6.14 -3.82
N ALA A 42 -3.49 6.82 -4.93
CA ALA A 42 -2.35 6.44 -5.75
C ALA A 42 -1.06 6.63 -4.98
N ARG A 43 -0.95 7.70 -4.21
CA ARG A 43 0.22 7.94 -3.40
C ARG A 43 0.36 6.89 -2.31
N LYS A 44 -0.74 6.53 -1.68
CA LYS A 44 -0.68 5.54 -0.61
C LYS A 44 -0.35 4.17 -1.16
N ARG A 45 -0.83 3.85 -2.34
CA ARG A 45 -0.47 2.59 -2.97
C ARG A 45 1.01 2.55 -3.30
N ALA A 46 1.56 3.66 -3.74
CA ALA A 46 2.97 3.74 -4.04
C ALA A 46 3.79 3.55 -2.77
N GLN A 47 3.36 4.14 -1.67
CA GLN A 47 4.04 3.97 -0.41
C GLN A 47 3.97 2.54 0.06
N LEU A 48 2.81 1.92 -0.07
CA LEU A 48 2.64 0.54 0.34
C LEU A 48 3.52 -0.37 -0.50
N ASP A 49 3.54 -0.15 -1.79
CA ASP A 49 4.34 -0.94 -2.69
C ASP A 49 5.81 -0.83 -2.33
N HIS A 50 6.26 0.36 -2.02
CA HIS A 50 7.64 0.58 -1.63
C HIS A 50 7.97 -0.17 -0.34
N LEU A 51 7.10 -0.10 0.65
CA LEU A 51 7.34 -0.77 1.90
C LEU A 51 7.34 -2.29 1.74
N VAL A 52 6.44 -2.79 0.94
CA VAL A 52 6.35 -4.23 0.73
C VAL A 52 7.59 -4.71 -0.04
N LYS A 53 8.02 -3.98 -1.03
CA LYS A 53 9.20 -4.35 -1.77
C LYS A 53 10.43 -4.32 -0.91
N THR A 54 10.57 -3.31 -0.09
CA THR A 54 11.73 -3.18 0.76
C THR A 54 11.77 -4.33 1.76
N ASP A 55 10.64 -4.63 2.34
CA ASP A 55 10.56 -5.70 3.31
C ASP A 55 10.84 -7.04 2.63
N SER A 56 10.24 -7.26 1.48
CA SER A 56 10.45 -8.50 0.77
C SER A 56 11.87 -8.66 0.29
N ALA A 57 12.46 -7.59 -0.19
CA ALA A 57 13.82 -7.66 -0.65
C ALA A 57 14.75 -8.05 0.48
N GLY A 58 14.54 -7.51 1.65
CA GLY A 58 15.35 -7.84 2.78
C GLY A 58 15.21 -9.28 3.17
N ARG A 59 13.98 -9.80 3.17
CA ARG A 59 13.77 -11.13 3.54
C ARG A 59 14.17 -12.11 2.50
N ARG A 60 13.97 -11.80 1.26
CA ARG A 60 14.19 -12.77 0.24
C ARG A 60 15.42 -12.59 -0.53
N LEU A 61 16.34 -11.81 -0.04
CA LEU A 61 17.56 -11.57 -0.74
C LEU A 61 18.21 -12.83 -1.19
N ASN A 62 18.37 -13.77 -0.32
CA ASN A 62 19.00 -15.02 -0.64
C ASN A 62 18.24 -15.83 -1.65
N ILE A 63 16.99 -15.91 -1.49
CA ILE A 63 16.18 -16.69 -2.38
C ILE A 63 16.19 -16.12 -3.76
N THR A 64 16.21 -14.83 -3.87
CA THR A 64 16.19 -14.19 -5.13
C THR A 64 17.46 -14.48 -5.90
N ASP A 65 18.57 -14.49 -5.23
CA ASP A 65 19.79 -14.81 -5.85
C ASP A 65 19.75 -16.19 -6.42
N ILE A 66 19.30 -17.12 -5.68
CA ILE A 66 19.21 -18.48 -6.12
C ILE A 66 18.37 -18.57 -7.35
N ARG A 67 17.26 -17.90 -7.35
CA ARG A 67 16.43 -17.98 -8.43
C ARG A 67 16.98 -17.43 -9.64
N ARG A 68 17.72 -16.40 -9.56
CA ARG A 68 18.19 -15.81 -10.67
C ARG A 68 19.24 -16.56 -11.27
N SER A 69 19.89 -17.35 -10.58
CA SER A 69 20.95 -18.16 -11.12
C SER A 69 20.41 -19.29 -11.95
#